data_0ab6e5f02e1f4a2501b5d4b18187dcfb
#
_entry.id   0ab6e5f02e1f4a2501b5d4b18187dcfb
#
_cell.length_a   1.000
_cell.length_b   1.000
_cell.length_c   1.000
_cell.angle_alpha   90.00
_cell.angle_beta   90.00
_cell.angle_gamma   90.00
#
_symmetry.space_group_name_H-M   'P 1'
#
loop_
_entity.id
_entity.type
_entity.pdbx_description
1 polymer ?
#
loop_
_entity_poly.entity_id
_entity_poly.type
_entity_poly.pdbx_seq_one_letter_code
_entity_poly.pdbx_strand_id
1 'polypeptide(L)'
;MQPTSRRMFLLRFLSRPAPASRATLGLFGTAMVAMNLLTTSSMVLACPSSQQPAPSPAGKGAPGSVYDFSAVDIDGNMVALERYRGHVLIIVNVASKCGYTDGHYAELNQLYEEYKDTQGLRILAFPSDQFHQEPDSNEQIKRFAREQKGAKFDLFSKIYVNGDETHPLWKYLKQRQGGTLFDAIKWNFTKFIVDKNGQPVERHGPQTSPLQLRENLEKYFAK
;
A
#
# COMPACT_ATOMS: atom_id res chain seq x y z
N MET A 1 1.95 62.31 -7.80
CA MET A 1 3.23 62.35 -8.53
C MET A 1 3.54 60.92 -8.95
N GLN A 2 3.47 60.69 -10.24
CA GLN A 2 3.91 59.49 -10.97
C GLN A 2 5.45 59.57 -11.20
N PRO A 3 6.06 58.63 -11.94
CA PRO A 3 5.90 57.19 -12.21
C PRO A 3 7.25 56.44 -12.32
N THR A 4 7.18 55.27 -12.96
CA THR A 4 8.26 54.51 -13.68
C THR A 4 8.87 53.36 -12.94
N SER A 5 9.13 52.18 -13.51
CA SER A 5 9.39 51.78 -14.89
C SER A 5 9.29 50.25 -15.06
N ARG A 6 8.63 49.84 -16.14
CA ARG A 6 8.67 48.46 -16.68
C ARG A 6 10.08 48.17 -17.22
N ARG A 7 10.63 46.99 -16.89
CA ARG A 7 11.64 46.35 -17.74
C ARG A 7 11.20 44.93 -18.10
N MET A 8 10.82 44.82 -19.33
CA MET A 8 10.55 43.61 -20.09
C MET A 8 11.90 43.01 -20.54
N PHE A 9 12.21 41.77 -20.09
CA PHE A 9 13.35 41.02 -20.65
C PHE A 9 12.81 39.96 -21.60
N LEU A 10 12.96 40.22 -22.90
CA LEU A 10 12.86 39.22 -23.96
C LEU A 10 14.13 38.36 -23.91
N LEU A 11 13.98 37.05 -23.72
CA LEU A 11 15.04 36.09 -24.03
C LEU A 11 14.67 35.30 -25.29
N ARG A 12 15.54 35.47 -26.29
CA ARG A 12 15.49 34.83 -27.60
C ARG A 12 15.74 33.33 -27.49
N PHE A 13 14.85 32.55 -28.10
CA PHE A 13 15.09 31.18 -28.48
C PHE A 13 16.09 31.11 -29.64
N LEU A 14 17.22 30.45 -29.42
CA LEU A 14 18.13 29.99 -30.45
C LEU A 14 17.94 28.50 -30.66
N SER A 15 17.33 28.17 -31.79
CA SER A 15 17.21 26.78 -32.30
C SER A 15 18.56 26.30 -32.79
N ARG A 16 18.96 25.07 -32.38
CA ARG A 16 20.08 24.34 -32.96
C ARG A 16 19.56 23.17 -33.80
N PRO A 17 20.08 22.95 -35.02
CA PRO A 17 19.71 21.81 -35.85
C PRO A 17 20.50 20.54 -35.48
N ALA A 18 19.87 19.39 -35.64
CA ALA A 18 20.44 18.06 -35.48
C ALA A 18 21.37 17.68 -36.66
N PRO A 19 22.41 16.84 -36.43
CA PRO A 19 23.24 16.33 -37.53
C PRO A 19 22.62 15.06 -38.13
N ALA A 20 22.66 15.01 -39.45
CA ALA A 20 22.28 13.85 -40.26
C ALA A 20 23.31 12.70 -40.15
N SER A 21 22.82 11.50 -39.99
CA SER A 21 23.63 10.28 -40.02
C SER A 21 23.64 9.65 -41.42
N ARG A 22 24.84 9.39 -41.93
CA ARG A 22 25.12 8.78 -43.23
C ARG A 22 24.86 7.26 -43.18
N ALA A 23 24.12 6.77 -44.15
CA ALA A 23 24.03 5.35 -44.51
C ALA A 23 25.31 4.91 -45.19
N THR A 24 25.88 3.80 -44.76
CA THR A 24 26.89 3.05 -45.52
C THR A 24 26.31 1.69 -45.89
N LEU A 25 26.21 1.51 -47.19
CA LEU A 25 25.83 0.29 -47.89
C LEU A 25 27.08 -0.61 -47.97
N GLY A 26 27.01 -1.84 -47.50
CA GLY A 26 28.05 -2.86 -47.67
C GLY A 26 27.44 -4.15 -48.14
N LEU A 27 27.95 -4.62 -49.26
CA LEU A 27 27.48 -5.72 -50.10
C LEU A 27 28.18 -7.07 -49.80
N PHE A 28 27.43 -8.16 -49.94
CA PHE A 28 27.79 -9.56 -50.24
C PHE A 28 28.53 -10.44 -49.21
N GLY A 29 27.93 -11.61 -48.98
CA GLY A 29 28.55 -12.81 -48.45
C GLY A 29 27.53 -13.92 -48.27
N THR A 30 27.25 -14.66 -49.34
CA THR A 30 26.50 -15.93 -49.33
C THR A 30 27.31 -17.02 -48.64
N ALA A 31 26.77 -17.68 -47.62
CA ALA A 31 27.18 -19.01 -47.18
C ALA A 31 25.96 -19.81 -46.71
N MET A 32 25.62 -20.84 -47.48
CA MET A 32 24.72 -21.92 -47.08
C MET A 32 25.39 -22.77 -45.99
N VAL A 33 24.74 -23.00 -44.86
CA VAL A 33 25.00 -24.18 -44.04
C VAL A 33 23.72 -24.58 -43.27
N ALA A 34 23.29 -25.79 -43.59
CA ALA A 34 22.60 -26.80 -42.81
C ALA A 34 21.56 -26.40 -41.75
N MET A 35 20.37 -26.81 -42.08
CA MET A 35 19.17 -26.97 -41.25
C MET A 35 19.42 -27.98 -40.13
N ASN A 36 19.49 -27.49 -38.90
CA ASN A 36 19.28 -28.31 -37.70
C ASN A 36 18.00 -27.85 -37.04
N LEU A 37 16.93 -28.64 -37.14
CA LEU A 37 15.72 -28.53 -36.36
C LEU A 37 16.06 -28.90 -34.90
N LEU A 38 16.32 -27.93 -34.09
CA LEU A 38 16.22 -28.03 -32.63
C LEU A 38 14.93 -27.34 -32.21
N THR A 39 13.93 -28.17 -31.93
CA THR A 39 12.70 -27.74 -31.26
C THR A 39 13.05 -27.19 -29.87
N THR A 40 13.29 -25.90 -29.77
CA THR A 40 13.34 -25.23 -28.46
C THR A 40 11.92 -25.12 -27.95
N SER A 41 11.54 -26.06 -27.08
CA SER A 41 10.37 -25.95 -26.22
C SER A 41 10.57 -24.71 -25.39
N SER A 42 9.88 -23.61 -25.74
CA SER A 42 9.81 -22.42 -24.88
C SER A 42 9.04 -22.80 -23.63
N MET A 43 9.77 -23.19 -22.59
CA MET A 43 9.23 -23.17 -21.25
C MET A 43 8.90 -21.71 -20.91
N VAL A 44 7.63 -21.35 -21.04
CA VAL A 44 7.09 -20.17 -20.41
C VAL A 44 7.21 -20.41 -18.90
N LEU A 45 8.26 -19.84 -18.28
CA LEU A 45 8.32 -19.74 -16.83
C LEU A 45 7.15 -18.84 -16.42
N ALA A 46 6.03 -19.47 -16.04
CA ALA A 46 5.00 -18.78 -15.29
C ALA A 46 5.64 -18.31 -13.99
N CYS A 47 5.84 -17.00 -13.83
CA CYS A 47 6.15 -16.42 -12.52
C CYS A 47 5.04 -16.84 -11.57
N PRO A 48 5.31 -17.59 -10.49
CA PRO A 48 4.31 -17.83 -9.47
C PRO A 48 3.96 -16.46 -8.87
N SER A 49 2.68 -16.09 -8.91
CA SER A 49 2.18 -14.95 -8.17
C SER A 49 2.51 -15.20 -6.70
N SER A 50 3.43 -14.43 -6.14
CA SER A 50 3.91 -14.57 -4.78
C SER A 50 2.88 -14.03 -3.76
N GLN A 51 1.68 -14.60 -3.80
CA GLN A 51 0.72 -14.45 -2.72
C GLN A 51 0.89 -15.68 -1.83
N GLN A 52 1.82 -15.59 -0.87
CA GLN A 52 1.95 -16.63 0.14
C GLN A 52 0.68 -16.66 0.99
N PRO A 53 0.15 -17.86 1.28
CA PRO A 53 -0.95 -17.98 2.23
C PRO A 53 -0.51 -17.42 3.58
N ALA A 54 -1.36 -16.58 4.17
CA ALA A 54 -1.11 -16.01 5.49
C ALA A 54 -0.94 -17.15 6.50
N PRO A 55 0.05 -17.08 7.41
CA PRO A 55 0.23 -18.08 8.45
C PRO A 55 -1.02 -18.12 9.34
N SER A 56 -1.50 -19.33 9.60
CA SER A 56 -2.59 -19.58 10.52
C SER A 56 -2.21 -19.13 11.93
N PRO A 57 -3.16 -18.68 12.77
CA PRO A 57 -2.90 -18.33 14.16
C PRO A 57 -2.33 -19.54 14.91
N ALA A 58 -1.25 -19.31 15.62
CA ALA A 58 -0.63 -20.32 16.49
C ALA A 58 -1.48 -20.48 17.76
N GLY A 59 -2.44 -21.43 17.75
CA GLY A 59 -3.22 -21.75 18.96
C GLY A 59 -4.49 -22.54 18.66
N LYS A 60 -4.82 -23.50 19.54
CA LYS A 60 -5.98 -24.41 19.43
C LYS A 60 -7.34 -23.76 19.77
N GLY A 61 -7.43 -22.44 19.90
CA GLY A 61 -8.65 -21.69 20.20
C GLY A 61 -8.96 -20.63 19.17
N ALA A 62 -10.18 -20.07 19.19
CA ALA A 62 -10.50 -18.89 18.39
C ALA A 62 -9.62 -17.70 18.82
N PRO A 63 -9.14 -16.87 17.89
CA PRO A 63 -8.32 -15.70 18.23
C PRO A 63 -9.01 -14.78 19.23
N GLY A 64 -8.33 -14.43 20.32
CA GLY A 64 -8.85 -13.54 21.37
C GLY A 64 -8.62 -12.05 21.04
N SER A 65 -7.59 -11.74 20.25
CA SER A 65 -7.17 -10.37 19.92
C SER A 65 -6.46 -10.32 18.58
N VAL A 66 -6.17 -9.10 18.08
CA VAL A 66 -5.32 -8.91 16.88
C VAL A 66 -3.88 -9.38 17.11
N TYR A 67 -3.45 -9.50 18.36
CA TYR A 67 -2.09 -9.93 18.72
C TYR A 67 -1.84 -11.41 18.45
N ASP A 68 -2.89 -12.20 18.25
CA ASP A 68 -2.79 -13.64 17.93
C ASP A 68 -2.47 -13.89 16.44
N PHE A 69 -2.35 -12.83 15.65
CA PHE A 69 -2.06 -12.91 14.22
C PHE A 69 -0.63 -12.50 13.90
N SER A 70 -0.18 -12.97 12.74
CA SER A 70 1.04 -12.50 12.09
C SER A 70 0.71 -12.09 10.65
N ALA A 71 1.49 -11.17 10.10
CA ALA A 71 1.38 -10.76 8.72
C ALA A 71 2.77 -10.52 8.12
N VAL A 72 2.89 -10.66 6.81
CA VAL A 72 4.13 -10.36 6.09
C VAL A 72 4.20 -8.85 5.86
N ASP A 73 5.30 -8.22 6.26
CA ASP A 73 5.53 -6.81 5.98
C ASP A 73 5.82 -6.56 4.49
N ILE A 74 5.94 -5.29 4.10
CA ILE A 74 6.16 -4.92 2.70
C ILE A 74 7.54 -5.40 2.17
N ASP A 75 8.46 -5.76 3.06
CA ASP A 75 9.81 -6.27 2.76
C ASP A 75 9.88 -7.80 2.74
N GLY A 76 8.76 -8.48 2.98
CA GLY A 76 8.66 -9.93 2.97
C GLY A 76 8.98 -10.60 4.31
N ASN A 77 9.16 -9.85 5.39
CA ASN A 77 9.43 -10.41 6.71
C ASN A 77 8.12 -10.73 7.45
N MET A 78 8.12 -11.86 8.16
CA MET A 78 7.00 -12.22 9.03
C MET A 78 7.02 -11.36 10.30
N VAL A 79 5.92 -10.64 10.55
CA VAL A 79 5.73 -9.77 11.71
C VAL A 79 4.61 -10.31 12.57
N ALA A 80 4.92 -10.74 13.80
CA ALA A 80 3.91 -11.07 14.81
C ALA A 80 3.28 -9.76 15.32
N LEU A 81 1.94 -9.65 15.26
CA LEU A 81 1.24 -8.45 15.70
C LEU A 81 1.26 -8.28 17.23
N GLU A 82 1.70 -9.28 17.95
CA GLU A 82 2.04 -9.24 19.39
C GLU A 82 2.98 -8.06 19.72
N ARG A 83 3.87 -7.68 18.80
CA ARG A 83 4.80 -6.53 18.98
C ARG A 83 4.09 -5.19 19.22
N TYR A 84 2.82 -5.09 18.86
CA TYR A 84 2.00 -3.88 19.02
C TYR A 84 1.17 -3.87 20.30
N ARG A 85 1.38 -4.85 21.19
CA ARG A 85 0.64 -4.93 22.47
C ARG A 85 0.80 -3.65 23.29
N GLY A 86 -0.31 -3.20 23.86
CA GLY A 86 -0.36 -1.97 24.66
C GLY A 86 -0.47 -0.68 23.85
N HIS A 87 -0.52 -0.79 22.51
CA HIS A 87 -0.71 0.35 21.63
C HIS A 87 -2.14 0.40 21.08
N VAL A 88 -2.66 1.60 20.88
CA VAL A 88 -3.85 1.83 20.05
C VAL A 88 -3.43 1.73 18.60
N LEU A 89 -4.18 0.98 17.78
CA LEU A 89 -3.85 0.76 16.38
C LEU A 89 -4.91 1.35 15.45
N ILE A 90 -4.47 1.85 14.29
CA ILE A 90 -5.30 2.00 13.10
C ILE A 90 -4.87 0.91 12.12
N ILE A 91 -5.77 -0.02 11.79
CA ILE A 91 -5.55 -1.01 10.74
C ILE A 91 -6.37 -0.59 9.53
N VAL A 92 -5.71 -0.38 8.38
CA VAL A 92 -6.35 0.21 7.19
C VAL A 92 -5.93 -0.52 5.91
N ASN A 93 -6.90 -0.78 5.00
CA ASN A 93 -6.55 -1.23 3.65
C ASN A 93 -6.31 -0.03 2.74
N VAL A 94 -5.20 -0.05 2.03
CA VAL A 94 -4.74 1.06 1.19
C VAL A 94 -4.65 0.67 -0.28
N ALA A 95 -4.66 1.69 -1.14
CA ALA A 95 -4.41 1.55 -2.57
C ALA A 95 -3.76 2.81 -3.12
N SER A 96 -2.89 2.67 -4.13
CA SER A 96 -2.12 3.77 -4.71
C SER A 96 -2.90 4.57 -5.76
N LYS A 97 -3.93 3.98 -6.39
CA LYS A 97 -4.68 4.59 -7.52
C LYS A 97 -6.14 4.93 -7.15
N CYS A 98 -6.43 5.17 -5.88
CA CYS A 98 -7.74 5.52 -5.38
C CYS A 98 -7.89 7.05 -5.24
N GLY A 99 -9.09 7.59 -5.50
CA GLY A 99 -9.36 9.01 -5.29
C GLY A 99 -9.18 9.50 -3.86
N TYR A 100 -9.20 8.60 -2.88
CA TYR A 100 -8.93 8.91 -1.47
C TYR A 100 -7.45 8.88 -1.09
N THR A 101 -6.56 8.40 -1.97
CA THR A 101 -5.15 8.10 -1.63
C THR A 101 -4.42 9.31 -1.07
N ASP A 102 -4.43 10.42 -1.79
CA ASP A 102 -3.65 11.59 -1.42
C ASP A 102 -4.08 12.16 -0.06
N GLY A 103 -5.38 12.37 0.12
CA GLY A 103 -5.92 12.89 1.37
C GLY A 103 -5.69 11.96 2.55
N HIS A 104 -5.99 10.67 2.38
CA HIS A 104 -5.85 9.71 3.48
C HIS A 104 -4.40 9.47 3.89
N TYR A 105 -3.45 9.37 2.94
CA TYR A 105 -2.04 9.24 3.30
C TYR A 105 -1.52 10.48 4.04
N ALA A 106 -1.88 11.67 3.57
CA ALA A 106 -1.50 12.92 4.24
C ALA A 106 -2.02 12.97 5.69
N GLU A 107 -3.29 12.68 5.89
CA GLU A 107 -3.94 12.72 7.20
C GLU A 107 -3.48 11.57 8.13
N LEU A 108 -3.22 10.36 7.60
CA LEU A 108 -2.62 9.26 8.38
C LEU A 108 -1.21 9.63 8.84
N ASN A 109 -0.40 10.26 7.98
CA ASN A 109 0.92 10.75 8.37
C ASN A 109 0.82 11.79 9.48
N GLN A 110 -0.14 12.73 9.37
CA GLN A 110 -0.35 13.76 10.39
C GLN A 110 -0.72 13.13 11.74
N LEU A 111 -1.69 12.20 11.78
CA LEU A 111 -2.05 11.50 13.02
C LEU A 111 -0.87 10.69 13.58
N TYR A 112 -0.12 10.03 12.70
CA TYR A 112 1.03 9.25 13.13
C TYR A 112 2.09 10.12 13.78
N GLU A 113 2.48 11.24 13.15
CA GLU A 113 3.46 12.17 13.72
C GLU A 113 2.98 12.81 15.03
N GLU A 114 1.69 13.08 15.15
CA GLU A 114 1.10 13.69 16.34
C GLU A 114 1.10 12.73 17.55
N TYR A 115 0.78 11.45 17.33
CA TYR A 115 0.48 10.51 18.42
C TYR A 115 1.47 9.35 18.59
N LYS A 116 2.40 9.11 17.63
CA LYS A 116 3.32 7.95 17.69
C LYS A 116 4.19 7.92 18.94
N ASP A 117 4.69 9.08 19.36
CA ASP A 117 5.61 9.22 20.49
C ASP A 117 4.90 9.64 21.77
N THR A 118 3.82 10.40 21.66
CA THR A 118 3.06 10.94 22.80
C THR A 118 2.06 9.95 23.39
N GLN A 119 1.38 9.19 22.52
CA GLN A 119 0.32 8.24 22.87
C GLN A 119 0.60 6.80 22.41
N GLY A 120 1.69 6.60 21.71
CA GLY A 120 2.07 5.28 21.20
C GLY A 120 1.20 4.78 20.06
N LEU A 121 0.53 5.65 19.29
CA LEU A 121 -0.27 5.22 18.13
C LEU A 121 0.59 4.43 17.14
N ARG A 122 0.05 3.31 16.64
CA ARG A 122 0.63 2.58 15.51
C ARG A 122 -0.40 2.48 14.38
N ILE A 123 0.08 2.62 13.15
CA ILE A 123 -0.75 2.51 11.94
C ILE A 123 -0.21 1.36 11.11
N LEU A 124 -1.08 0.41 10.79
CA LEU A 124 -0.78 -0.79 10.03
C LEU A 124 -1.52 -0.72 8.69
N ALA A 125 -0.81 -0.44 7.63
CA ALA A 125 -1.40 -0.27 6.30
C ALA A 125 -1.20 -1.53 5.45
N PHE A 126 -2.29 -2.06 4.94
CA PHE A 126 -2.36 -3.27 4.14
C PHE A 126 -2.82 -2.94 2.72
N PRO A 127 -1.96 -2.99 1.71
CA PRO A 127 -2.36 -2.83 0.32
C PRO A 127 -3.34 -3.94 -0.12
N SER A 128 -4.33 -3.59 -0.95
CA SER A 128 -5.26 -4.57 -1.52
C SER A 128 -5.73 -4.15 -2.91
N ASP A 129 -5.59 -5.06 -3.89
CA ASP A 129 -6.06 -4.82 -5.27
C ASP A 129 -7.49 -5.31 -5.53
N GLN A 130 -8.23 -5.70 -4.52
CA GLN A 130 -9.59 -6.23 -4.71
C GLN A 130 -10.60 -5.19 -5.22
N PHE A 131 -10.21 -3.93 -5.30
CA PHE A 131 -10.98 -2.84 -5.91
C PHE A 131 -10.32 -2.31 -7.19
N HIS A 132 -9.36 -3.07 -7.76
CA HIS A 132 -8.64 -2.75 -8.99
C HIS A 132 -7.93 -1.38 -8.97
N GLN A 133 -7.40 -1.00 -7.80
CA GLN A 133 -6.71 0.27 -7.57
C GLN A 133 -5.32 0.12 -6.92
N GLU A 134 -4.81 -1.13 -6.84
CA GLU A 134 -3.47 -1.45 -6.34
C GLU A 134 -2.80 -2.55 -7.17
N PRO A 135 -2.61 -2.36 -8.48
CA PRO A 135 -2.09 -3.40 -9.37
C PRO A 135 -0.58 -3.65 -9.19
N ASP A 136 0.14 -2.72 -8.57
CA ASP A 136 1.59 -2.70 -8.52
C ASP A 136 2.16 -3.79 -7.59
N SER A 137 3.45 -4.11 -7.73
CA SER A 137 4.14 -5.05 -6.85
C SER A 137 4.37 -4.44 -5.45
N ASN A 138 4.62 -5.28 -4.43
CA ASN A 138 4.95 -4.81 -3.09
C ASN A 138 6.12 -3.81 -3.08
N GLU A 139 7.14 -4.03 -3.91
CA GLU A 139 8.28 -3.13 -4.04
C GLU A 139 7.86 -1.74 -4.59
N GLN A 140 7.02 -1.73 -5.62
CA GLN A 140 6.51 -0.49 -6.20
C GLN A 140 5.58 0.25 -5.22
N ILE A 141 4.72 -0.48 -4.51
CA ILE A 141 3.85 0.04 -3.45
C ILE A 141 4.69 0.65 -2.33
N LYS A 142 5.74 -0.04 -1.88
CA LYS A 142 6.67 0.50 -0.88
C LYS A 142 7.29 1.82 -1.32
N ARG A 143 7.81 1.85 -2.54
CA ARG A 143 8.40 3.07 -3.11
C ARG A 143 7.37 4.20 -3.16
N PHE A 144 6.19 3.94 -3.69
CA PHE A 144 5.10 4.92 -3.74
C PHE A 144 4.76 5.46 -2.35
N ALA A 145 4.50 4.56 -1.37
CA ALA A 145 4.10 4.96 -0.03
C ALA A 145 5.20 5.74 0.69
N ARG A 146 6.48 5.32 0.57
CA ARG A 146 7.60 5.96 1.25
C ARG A 146 8.05 7.25 0.59
N GLU A 147 8.28 7.22 -0.74
CA GLU A 147 8.91 8.33 -1.45
C GLU A 147 7.90 9.39 -1.92
N GLN A 148 6.70 8.96 -2.39
CA GLN A 148 5.70 9.90 -2.90
C GLN A 148 4.71 10.37 -1.82
N LYS A 149 4.36 9.49 -0.87
CA LYS A 149 3.38 9.81 0.19
C LYS A 149 4.01 10.09 1.55
N GLY A 150 5.32 9.84 1.70
CA GLY A 150 6.04 10.12 2.94
C GLY A 150 5.58 9.27 4.12
N ALA A 151 4.96 8.10 3.88
CA ALA A 151 4.47 7.24 4.93
C ALA A 151 5.60 6.76 5.83
N LYS A 152 5.49 6.95 7.14
CA LYS A 152 6.46 6.51 8.15
C LYS A 152 5.94 5.35 9.00
N PHE A 153 4.65 5.06 8.92
CA PHE A 153 3.99 3.97 9.62
C PHE A 153 4.24 2.61 8.94
N ASP A 154 3.81 1.52 9.60
CA ASP A 154 4.10 0.18 9.14
C ASP A 154 3.28 -0.20 7.90
N LEU A 155 3.99 -0.72 6.89
CA LEU A 155 3.41 -1.21 5.64
C LEU A 155 3.55 -2.73 5.58
N PHE A 156 2.47 -3.39 5.19
CA PHE A 156 2.42 -4.83 5.00
C PHE A 156 2.36 -5.20 3.52
N SER A 157 2.60 -6.46 3.21
CA SER A 157 2.44 -7.01 1.87
C SER A 157 0.98 -6.95 1.43
N LYS A 158 0.78 -6.94 0.11
CA LYS A 158 -0.56 -6.95 -0.49
C LYS A 158 -1.36 -8.18 -0.08
N ILE A 159 -2.62 -7.99 0.31
CA ILE A 159 -3.51 -9.04 0.82
C ILE A 159 -4.90 -9.00 0.19
N TYR A 160 -5.68 -10.07 0.42
CA TYR A 160 -7.12 -10.08 0.21
C TYR A 160 -7.87 -9.69 1.50
N VAL A 161 -8.82 -8.77 1.37
CA VAL A 161 -9.68 -8.29 2.47
C VAL A 161 -11.09 -8.90 2.42
N ASN A 162 -11.47 -9.53 1.29
CA ASN A 162 -12.76 -10.21 1.07
C ASN A 162 -12.56 -11.56 0.37
N GLY A 163 -13.62 -12.39 0.37
CA GLY A 163 -13.65 -13.71 -0.27
C GLY A 163 -12.97 -14.79 0.58
N ASP A 164 -12.77 -15.96 -0.03
CA ASP A 164 -12.27 -17.15 0.67
C ASP A 164 -10.82 -17.00 1.10
N GLU A 165 -10.01 -16.31 0.30
CA GLU A 165 -8.60 -16.02 0.55
C GLU A 165 -8.37 -14.80 1.47
N THR A 166 -9.42 -14.26 2.09
CA THR A 166 -9.28 -13.15 3.03
C THR A 166 -8.22 -13.46 4.09
N HIS A 167 -7.28 -12.54 4.28
CA HIS A 167 -6.26 -12.66 5.32
C HIS A 167 -6.89 -12.91 6.70
N PRO A 168 -6.39 -13.85 7.54
CA PRO A 168 -7.02 -14.22 8.82
C PRO A 168 -7.30 -13.03 9.75
N LEU A 169 -6.39 -12.08 9.85
CA LEU A 169 -6.59 -10.83 10.59
C LEU A 169 -7.84 -10.08 10.10
N TRP A 170 -8.04 -9.98 8.78
CA TRP A 170 -9.17 -9.26 8.20
C TRP A 170 -10.50 -10.02 8.36
N LYS A 171 -10.47 -11.36 8.40
CA LYS A 171 -11.62 -12.17 8.80
C LYS A 171 -12.02 -11.82 10.25
N TYR A 172 -11.05 -11.78 11.16
CA TYR A 172 -11.27 -11.44 12.56
C TYR A 172 -11.79 -9.99 12.74
N LEU A 173 -11.17 -9.00 12.10
CA LEU A 173 -11.59 -7.60 12.17
C LEU A 173 -13.06 -7.44 11.73
N LYS A 174 -13.44 -8.08 10.62
CA LYS A 174 -14.81 -8.05 10.09
C LYS A 174 -15.82 -8.74 11.02
N GLN A 175 -15.43 -9.83 11.67
CA GLN A 175 -16.28 -10.53 12.65
C GLN A 175 -16.52 -9.73 13.91
N ARG A 176 -15.49 -8.99 14.38
CA ARG A 176 -15.60 -8.16 15.60
C ARG A 176 -16.28 -6.83 15.34
N GLN A 177 -16.05 -6.24 14.19
CA GLN A 177 -16.66 -4.97 13.78
C GLN A 177 -17.27 -5.15 12.38
N GLY A 178 -18.50 -5.68 12.35
CA GLY A 178 -19.25 -5.90 11.12
C GLY A 178 -19.60 -4.60 10.39
N GLY A 179 -19.99 -4.71 9.14
CA GLY A 179 -20.53 -3.58 8.37
C GLY A 179 -22.01 -3.36 8.63
N THR A 180 -22.54 -2.18 8.31
CA THR A 180 -23.93 -1.78 8.55
C THR A 180 -24.98 -2.69 7.87
N LEU A 181 -24.64 -3.33 6.74
CA LEU A 181 -25.50 -4.24 5.99
C LEU A 181 -24.80 -5.57 5.64
N PHE A 182 -23.49 -5.53 5.44
CA PHE A 182 -22.65 -6.69 5.11
C PHE A 182 -21.29 -6.52 5.75
N ASP A 183 -20.67 -7.60 6.21
CA ASP A 183 -19.34 -7.59 6.85
C ASP A 183 -18.20 -7.34 5.87
N ALA A 184 -18.43 -7.47 4.55
CA ALA A 184 -17.42 -7.25 3.54
C ALA A 184 -16.83 -5.82 3.62
N ILE A 185 -15.54 -5.70 3.32
CA ILE A 185 -14.90 -4.41 3.09
C ILE A 185 -15.44 -3.85 1.78
N LYS A 186 -16.07 -2.68 1.84
CA LYS A 186 -16.78 -2.09 0.69
C LYS A 186 -15.86 -1.31 -0.24
N TRP A 187 -14.75 -0.78 0.29
CA TRP A 187 -13.83 0.04 -0.50
C TRP A 187 -12.47 0.18 0.17
N ASN A 188 -11.50 0.73 -0.58
CA ASN A 188 -10.19 1.14 -0.04
C ASN A 188 -10.35 2.14 1.12
N PHE A 189 -9.34 2.22 1.97
CA PHE A 189 -9.29 3.09 3.13
C PHE A 189 -10.40 2.85 4.17
N THR A 190 -10.91 1.62 4.25
CA THR A 190 -11.65 1.17 5.43
C THR A 190 -10.68 1.05 6.60
N LYS A 191 -11.00 1.67 7.73
CA LYS A 191 -10.15 1.77 8.91
C LYS A 191 -10.81 1.10 10.10
N PHE A 192 -10.01 0.32 10.84
CA PHE A 192 -10.40 -0.22 12.13
C PHE A 192 -9.55 0.43 13.21
N ILE A 193 -10.19 0.90 14.29
CA ILE A 193 -9.51 1.28 15.53
C ILE A 193 -9.46 0.03 16.40
N VAL A 194 -8.27 -0.25 16.93
CA VAL A 194 -8.02 -1.35 17.85
C VAL A 194 -7.48 -0.77 19.15
N ASP A 195 -8.03 -1.18 20.28
CA ASP A 195 -7.62 -0.71 21.60
C ASP A 195 -6.28 -1.35 22.06
N LYS A 196 -5.76 -0.90 23.20
CA LYS A 196 -4.50 -1.41 23.79
C LYS A 196 -4.54 -2.90 24.14
N ASN A 197 -5.74 -3.49 24.27
CA ASN A 197 -5.93 -4.92 24.51
C ASN A 197 -6.02 -5.74 23.21
N GLY A 198 -5.87 -5.10 22.05
CA GLY A 198 -5.96 -5.74 20.77
C GLY A 198 -7.39 -6.05 20.31
N GLN A 199 -8.39 -5.37 20.90
CA GLN A 199 -9.78 -5.53 20.49
C GLN A 199 -10.15 -4.51 19.42
N PRO A 200 -10.67 -4.94 18.26
CA PRO A 200 -11.28 -4.03 17.29
C PRO A 200 -12.51 -3.38 17.93
N VAL A 201 -12.49 -2.06 18.07
CA VAL A 201 -13.53 -1.29 18.78
C VAL A 201 -14.37 -0.42 17.87
N GLU A 202 -13.83 -0.02 16.71
CA GLU A 202 -14.56 0.78 15.73
C GLU A 202 -14.16 0.41 14.30
N ARG A 203 -15.09 0.64 13.36
CA ARG A 203 -14.86 0.51 11.91
C ARG A 203 -15.39 1.73 11.20
N HIS A 204 -14.57 2.34 10.34
CA HIS A 204 -14.89 3.53 9.57
C HIS A 204 -14.63 3.30 8.07
N GLY A 205 -15.58 3.74 7.24
CA GLY A 205 -15.44 3.70 5.78
C GLY A 205 -14.50 4.80 5.25
N PRO A 206 -14.29 4.83 3.92
CA PRO A 206 -13.43 5.85 3.31
C PRO A 206 -13.96 7.28 3.42
N GLN A 207 -15.27 7.47 3.60
CA GLN A 207 -15.88 8.80 3.75
C GLN A 207 -15.44 9.50 5.04
N THR A 208 -15.13 8.74 6.09
CA THR A 208 -14.56 9.28 7.31
C THR A 208 -13.06 9.48 7.09
N SER A 209 -12.61 10.74 7.05
CA SER A 209 -11.19 11.02 6.91
C SER A 209 -10.40 10.60 8.15
N PRO A 210 -9.10 10.28 8.04
CA PRO A 210 -8.30 9.89 9.20
C PRO A 210 -8.31 10.93 10.33
N LEU A 211 -8.27 12.22 10.04
CA LEU A 211 -8.29 13.27 11.08
C LEU A 211 -9.60 13.33 11.85
N GLN A 212 -10.72 12.91 11.25
CA GLN A 212 -12.00 12.80 11.96
C GLN A 212 -11.99 11.71 13.04
N LEU A 213 -11.00 10.80 13.03
CA LEU A 213 -10.85 9.78 14.07
C LEU A 213 -10.17 10.30 15.35
N ARG A 214 -9.70 11.56 15.37
CA ARG A 214 -8.93 12.10 16.50
C ARG A 214 -9.64 11.94 17.84
N GLU A 215 -10.88 12.38 17.95
CA GLU A 215 -11.67 12.26 19.18
C GLU A 215 -11.92 10.81 19.58
N ASN A 216 -12.07 9.91 18.60
CA ASN A 216 -12.24 8.48 18.86
C ASN A 216 -10.94 7.86 19.41
N LEU A 217 -9.79 8.19 18.83
CA LEU A 217 -8.48 7.72 19.28
C LEU A 217 -8.19 8.18 20.71
N GLU A 218 -8.48 9.43 21.05
CA GLU A 218 -8.26 10.00 22.39
C GLU A 218 -9.00 9.22 23.48
N LYS A 219 -10.21 8.72 23.21
CA LYS A 219 -10.96 7.85 24.14
C LYS A 219 -10.21 6.55 24.47
N TYR A 220 -9.46 6.01 23.52
CA TYR A 220 -8.72 4.74 23.67
C TYR A 220 -7.30 4.95 24.17
N PHE A 221 -6.70 6.12 23.98
CA PHE A 221 -5.44 6.48 24.62
C PHE A 221 -5.60 6.64 26.14
N ALA A 222 -6.76 7.15 26.60
CA ALA A 222 -7.04 7.37 28.01
C ALA A 222 -7.36 6.08 28.80
N LYS A 223 -7.63 4.97 28.12
CA LYS A 223 -7.91 3.65 28.73
C LYS A 223 -6.62 2.83 28.80
#